data_c95e6099128b68dc87f99e554c01148d
#
_entry.id   c95e6099128b68dc87f99e554c01148d
#
_cell.length_a   1.000
_cell.length_b   1.000
_cell.length_c   1.000
_cell.angle_alpha   90.00
_cell.angle_beta   90.00
_cell.angle_gamma   90.00
#
_symmetry.space_group_name_H-M   'P 1'
#
loop_
_entity.id
_entity.type
_entity.pdbx_description
1 polymer ?
#
loop_
_entity_poly.entity_id
_entity_poly.type
_entity_poly.pdbx_seq_one_letter_code
_entity_poly.pdbx_strand_id
1 'polypeptide(L)'
;MAKSSGATVVYLGTYQTDPQVSHRLVQSESELASQMGAAYAEVSDSLQMLGHARPDLTWYHPSDLHPGPALTTLMAVKIAQTATGAIPEAKDLCTTAPIYGPTGNGFDGLIVGAAVANRPTQYCVTRRDDVRWIVEMTRAPIGSVSR
;
A
#
# COMPACT_ATOMS: atom_id res chain seq x y z
N MET A 1 -1.47 -11.94 22.47
CA MET A 1 -0.47 -11.02 23.10
C MET A 1 -0.65 -9.55 22.72
N ALA A 2 -0.83 -9.15 21.45
CA ALA A 2 -0.97 -7.73 21.09
C ALA A 2 -2.14 -7.01 21.79
N LYS A 3 -3.30 -7.66 21.93
CA LYS A 3 -4.46 -7.07 22.62
C LYS A 3 -4.27 -6.84 24.13
N SER A 4 -3.43 -7.58 24.79
CA SER A 4 -3.16 -7.43 26.21
C SER A 4 -2.30 -6.20 26.53
N SER A 5 -1.61 -5.64 25.52
CA SER A 5 -0.81 -4.42 25.64
C SER A 5 -1.56 -3.14 25.27
N GLY A 6 -2.85 -3.22 24.90
CA GLY A 6 -3.64 -2.09 24.41
C GLY A 6 -3.29 -1.69 22.96
N ALA A 7 -2.50 -2.48 22.25
CA ALA A 7 -2.13 -2.19 20.86
C ALA A 7 -3.30 -2.45 19.90
N THR A 8 -3.47 -1.56 18.92
CA THR A 8 -4.38 -1.78 17.79
C THR A 8 -3.72 -2.73 16.80
N VAL A 9 -4.40 -3.83 16.47
CA VAL A 9 -3.95 -4.77 15.47
C VAL A 9 -4.59 -4.38 14.13
N VAL A 10 -3.76 -4.15 13.13
CA VAL A 10 -4.20 -3.90 11.76
C VAL A 10 -3.78 -5.06 10.88
N TYR A 11 -4.74 -5.65 10.17
CA TYR A 11 -4.49 -6.62 9.11
C TYR A 11 -4.38 -5.85 7.79
N LEU A 12 -3.18 -5.80 7.21
CA LEU A 12 -2.99 -5.23 5.88
C LEU A 12 -3.37 -6.26 4.83
N GLY A 13 -4.36 -5.91 4.01
CA GLY A 13 -4.78 -6.75 2.90
C GLY A 13 -3.67 -6.90 1.84
N THR A 14 -3.66 -8.03 1.18
CA THR A 14 -2.83 -8.25 0.00
C THR A 14 -3.50 -7.66 -1.24
N TYR A 15 -2.95 -7.89 -2.41
CA TYR A 15 -3.49 -7.33 -3.65
C TYR A 15 -3.47 -8.36 -4.78
N GLN A 16 -4.39 -8.20 -5.73
CA GLN A 16 -4.52 -9.03 -6.91
C GLN A 16 -4.61 -8.14 -8.16
N THR A 17 -4.16 -8.69 -9.29
CA THR A 17 -4.28 -8.03 -10.60
C THR A 17 -5.60 -8.34 -11.29
N ASP A 18 -6.23 -9.46 -10.96
CA ASP A 18 -7.53 -9.89 -11.50
C ASP A 18 -8.68 -9.33 -10.62
N PRO A 19 -9.59 -8.51 -11.17
CA PRO A 19 -10.71 -7.94 -10.41
C PRO A 19 -11.63 -8.96 -9.77
N GLN A 20 -11.85 -10.11 -10.41
CA GLN A 20 -12.75 -11.16 -9.87
C GLN A 20 -12.10 -11.86 -8.67
N VAL A 21 -10.80 -12.11 -8.75
CA VAL A 21 -10.02 -12.67 -7.65
C VAL A 21 -9.87 -11.66 -6.53
N SER A 22 -9.69 -10.37 -6.87
CA SER A 22 -9.60 -9.27 -5.90
C SER A 22 -10.79 -9.26 -4.94
N HIS A 23 -12.00 -9.24 -5.45
CA HIS A 23 -13.20 -9.18 -4.61
C HIS A 23 -13.34 -10.36 -3.66
N ARG A 24 -13.05 -11.58 -4.12
CA ARG A 24 -13.07 -12.78 -3.27
C ARG A 24 -11.98 -12.73 -2.19
N LEU A 25 -10.81 -12.23 -2.55
CA LEU A 25 -9.70 -12.05 -1.62
C LEU A 25 -10.08 -11.08 -0.50
N VAL A 26 -10.62 -9.91 -0.86
CA VAL A 26 -11.06 -8.88 0.10
C VAL A 26 -12.10 -9.44 1.08
N GLN A 27 -13.08 -10.21 0.58
CA GLN A 27 -14.05 -10.86 1.43
C GLN A 27 -13.39 -11.82 2.44
N SER A 28 -12.55 -12.73 1.96
CA SER A 28 -11.87 -13.71 2.81
C SER A 28 -10.95 -13.07 3.84
N GLU A 29 -10.19 -12.04 3.44
CA GLU A 29 -9.28 -11.31 4.33
C GLU A 29 -10.05 -10.50 5.39
N SER A 30 -11.17 -9.89 5.00
CA SER A 30 -12.05 -9.17 5.92
C SER A 30 -12.63 -10.10 7.00
N GLU A 31 -13.09 -11.29 6.60
CA GLU A 31 -13.57 -12.32 7.53
C GLU A 31 -12.46 -12.78 8.49
N LEU A 32 -11.25 -13.04 7.96
CA LEU A 32 -10.09 -13.42 8.76
C LEU A 32 -9.69 -12.32 9.74
N ALA A 33 -9.61 -11.08 9.30
CA ALA A 33 -9.31 -9.94 10.16
C ALA A 33 -10.33 -9.81 11.30
N SER A 34 -11.62 -9.98 10.98
CA SER A 34 -12.71 -9.98 11.97
C SER A 34 -12.54 -11.09 13.02
N GLN A 35 -12.23 -12.32 12.58
CA GLN A 35 -11.97 -13.45 13.47
C GLN A 35 -10.78 -13.20 14.39
N MET A 36 -9.74 -12.56 13.89
CA MET A 36 -8.56 -12.16 14.65
C MET A 36 -8.84 -10.94 15.56
N GLY A 37 -9.97 -10.25 15.37
CA GLY A 37 -10.28 -8.99 15.99
C GLY A 37 -9.30 -7.88 15.63
N ALA A 38 -8.80 -7.90 14.41
CA ALA A 38 -7.98 -6.87 13.80
C ALA A 38 -8.84 -5.91 12.96
N ALA A 39 -8.40 -4.66 12.86
CA ALA A 39 -8.95 -3.75 11.86
C ALA A 39 -8.40 -4.11 10.47
N TYR A 40 -9.24 -4.11 9.45
CA TYR A 40 -8.85 -4.51 8.10
C TYR A 40 -8.52 -3.29 7.23
N ALA A 41 -7.28 -3.21 6.75
CA ALA A 41 -6.83 -2.23 5.78
C ALA A 41 -6.92 -2.85 4.37
N GLU A 42 -8.06 -2.64 3.72
CA GLU A 42 -8.35 -3.16 2.38
C GLU A 42 -7.44 -2.49 1.32
N VAL A 43 -6.85 -3.27 0.44
CA VAL A 43 -5.93 -2.80 -0.61
C VAL A 43 -6.39 -3.22 -2.01
N SER A 44 -6.86 -4.44 -2.18
CA SER A 44 -7.00 -5.07 -3.50
C SER A 44 -8.09 -4.41 -4.36
N ASP A 45 -9.30 -4.22 -3.83
CA ASP A 45 -10.40 -3.57 -4.58
C ASP A 45 -10.11 -2.07 -4.79
N SER A 46 -9.48 -1.42 -3.81
CA SER A 46 -9.00 -0.04 -3.98
C SER A 46 -7.98 0.07 -5.11
N LEU A 47 -7.05 -0.87 -5.20
CA LEU A 47 -6.06 -0.91 -6.28
C LEU A 47 -6.71 -1.08 -7.65
N GLN A 48 -7.72 -1.96 -7.78
CA GLN A 48 -8.45 -2.14 -9.04
C GLN A 48 -9.11 -0.81 -9.48
N MET A 49 -9.81 -0.15 -8.57
CA MET A 49 -10.47 1.12 -8.84
C MET A 49 -9.47 2.22 -9.21
N LEU A 50 -8.44 2.42 -8.40
CA LEU A 50 -7.47 3.49 -8.57
C LEU A 50 -6.54 3.24 -9.76
N GLY A 51 -6.13 2.00 -9.97
CA GLY A 51 -5.29 1.60 -11.11
C GLY A 51 -6.01 1.82 -12.44
N HIS A 52 -7.33 1.58 -12.50
CA HIS A 52 -8.13 1.89 -13.67
C HIS A 52 -8.26 3.41 -13.90
N ALA A 53 -8.43 4.18 -12.83
CA ALA A 53 -8.58 5.64 -12.91
C ALA A 53 -7.26 6.37 -13.26
N ARG A 54 -6.12 5.86 -12.84
CA ARG A 54 -4.79 6.44 -13.09
C ARG A 54 -3.78 5.37 -13.53
N PRO A 55 -3.95 4.83 -14.76
CA PRO A 55 -3.01 3.84 -15.32
C PRO A 55 -1.61 4.41 -15.62
N ASP A 56 -1.46 5.72 -15.58
CA ASP A 56 -0.19 6.43 -15.73
C ASP A 56 0.71 6.35 -14.49
N LEU A 57 0.16 6.00 -13.34
CA LEU A 57 0.94 5.80 -12.12
C LEU A 57 1.60 4.42 -12.11
N THR A 58 2.77 4.34 -11.51
CA THR A 58 3.49 3.07 -11.37
C THR A 58 2.93 2.27 -10.20
N TRP A 59 1.91 1.44 -10.47
CA TRP A 59 1.27 0.56 -9.48
C TRP A 59 2.11 -0.66 -9.15
N TYR A 60 2.77 -1.22 -10.16
CA TYR A 60 3.61 -2.41 -10.04
C TYR A 60 5.01 -2.14 -10.57
N HIS A 61 5.96 -2.85 -10.03
CA HIS A 61 7.29 -2.90 -10.62
C HIS A 61 7.21 -3.64 -11.97
N PRO A 62 7.81 -3.11 -13.04
CA PRO A 62 7.60 -3.64 -14.39
C PRO A 62 8.12 -5.07 -14.60
N SER A 63 9.01 -5.56 -13.74
CA SER A 63 9.64 -6.88 -13.92
C SER A 63 8.97 -8.02 -13.16
N ASP A 64 8.23 -7.76 -12.07
CA ASP A 64 7.88 -8.83 -11.13
C ASP A 64 6.60 -8.62 -10.32
N LEU A 65 5.82 -7.64 -10.66
CA LEU A 65 4.56 -7.29 -9.97
C LEU A 65 4.70 -6.92 -8.48
N HIS A 66 5.90 -6.71 -7.97
CA HIS A 66 6.06 -6.10 -6.66
C HIS A 66 5.42 -4.71 -6.59
N PRO A 67 5.02 -4.24 -5.41
CA PRO A 67 4.41 -2.92 -5.28
C PRO A 67 5.31 -1.82 -5.84
N GLY A 68 4.79 -1.11 -6.82
CA GLY A 68 5.40 0.13 -7.30
C GLY A 68 5.11 1.31 -6.35
N PRO A 69 5.64 2.51 -6.67
CA PRO A 69 5.46 3.69 -5.82
C PRO A 69 4.00 4.02 -5.48
N ALA A 70 3.09 3.94 -6.44
CA ALA A 70 1.68 4.25 -6.22
C ALA A 70 0.99 3.21 -5.32
N LEU A 71 1.24 1.92 -5.53
CA LEU A 71 0.68 0.87 -4.68
C LEU A 71 1.25 0.92 -3.26
N THR A 72 2.55 1.15 -3.12
CA THR A 72 3.17 1.35 -1.80
C THR A 72 2.54 2.54 -1.07
N THR A 73 2.25 3.63 -1.78
CA THR A 73 1.55 4.79 -1.24
C THR A 73 0.13 4.43 -0.80
N LEU A 74 -0.62 3.72 -1.63
CA LEU A 74 -1.97 3.24 -1.29
C LEU A 74 -1.96 2.40 -0.01
N MET A 75 -1.05 1.43 0.08
CA MET A 75 -0.90 0.58 1.27
C MET A 75 -0.61 1.41 2.53
N ALA A 76 0.32 2.37 2.44
CA ALA A 76 0.65 3.25 3.56
C ALA A 76 -0.54 4.13 4.00
N VAL A 77 -1.28 4.68 3.04
CA VAL A 77 -2.49 5.48 3.31
C VAL A 77 -3.56 4.63 3.99
N LYS A 78 -3.81 3.41 3.49
CA LYS A 78 -4.80 2.49 4.08
C LYS A 78 -4.42 2.06 5.50
N ILE A 79 -3.15 1.76 5.75
CA ILE A 79 -2.67 1.45 7.11
C ILE A 79 -2.90 2.65 8.04
N ALA A 80 -2.49 3.85 7.62
CA ALA A 80 -2.62 5.05 8.44
C ALA A 80 -4.10 5.35 8.77
N GLN A 81 -4.98 5.31 7.78
CA GLN A 81 -6.42 5.51 7.96
C GLN A 81 -7.03 4.46 8.90
N THR A 82 -6.67 3.19 8.71
CA THR A 82 -7.21 2.09 9.52
C THR A 82 -6.70 2.13 10.96
N ALA A 83 -5.43 2.45 11.16
CA ALA A 83 -4.82 2.47 12.49
C ALA A 83 -5.25 3.69 13.33
N THR A 84 -5.45 4.83 12.70
CA THR A 84 -5.67 6.11 13.41
C THR A 84 -7.09 6.66 13.27
N GLY A 85 -7.87 6.18 12.31
CA GLY A 85 -9.15 6.79 11.92
C GLY A 85 -9.01 8.17 11.26
N ALA A 86 -7.78 8.68 11.11
CA ALA A 86 -7.51 9.99 10.57
C ALA A 86 -7.10 9.90 9.08
N ILE A 87 -7.33 10.99 8.38
CA ILE A 87 -6.90 11.13 7.00
C ILE A 87 -5.47 11.64 7.00
N PRO A 88 -4.50 10.89 6.41
CA PRO A 88 -3.12 11.35 6.39
C PRO A 88 -2.96 12.63 5.54
N GLU A 89 -2.09 13.50 5.99
CA GLU A 89 -1.72 14.69 5.22
C GLU A 89 -0.91 14.27 3.97
N ALA A 90 -1.27 14.84 2.82
CA ALA A 90 -0.54 14.59 1.59
C ALA A 90 0.80 15.33 1.58
N LYS A 91 1.87 14.58 1.53
CA LYS A 91 3.26 15.06 1.42
C LYS A 91 4.00 14.25 0.35
N ASP A 92 5.13 14.77 -0.12
CA ASP A 92 6.07 13.94 -0.87
C ASP A 92 6.50 12.77 0.02
N LEU A 93 6.33 11.54 -0.46
CA LEU A 93 6.82 10.36 0.24
C LEU A 93 8.28 10.14 -0.11
N CYS A 94 9.13 10.60 0.77
CA CYS A 94 10.58 10.59 0.58
C CYS A 94 11.25 9.77 1.69
N THR A 95 12.38 9.17 1.36
CA THR A 95 13.23 8.46 2.30
C THR A 95 14.66 8.97 2.22
N THR A 96 15.32 9.02 3.36
CA THR A 96 16.77 9.22 3.47
C THR A 96 17.51 7.92 3.69
N ALA A 97 16.77 6.82 3.90
CA ALA A 97 17.38 5.49 4.04
C ALA A 97 18.06 5.06 2.74
N PRO A 98 19.17 4.31 2.81
CA PRO A 98 19.77 3.74 1.63
C PRO A 98 18.76 2.83 0.92
N ILE A 99 18.59 3.07 -0.38
CA ILE A 99 17.77 2.21 -1.23
C ILE A 99 18.71 1.21 -1.88
N TYR A 100 18.52 -0.06 -1.59
CA TYR A 100 19.26 -1.13 -2.20
C TYR A 100 18.58 -1.53 -3.50
N GLY A 101 19.33 -1.50 -4.59
CA GLY A 101 18.86 -2.03 -5.87
C GLY A 101 19.14 -3.53 -5.97
N PRO A 102 18.40 -4.27 -6.80
CA PRO A 102 18.73 -5.65 -7.09
C PRO A 102 20.12 -5.71 -7.73
N THR A 103 21.01 -6.51 -7.13
CA THR A 103 22.39 -6.73 -7.63
C THR A 103 22.50 -7.95 -8.53
N GLY A 104 21.39 -8.50 -9.01
CA GLY A 104 21.39 -9.71 -9.81
C GLY A 104 20.03 -10.41 -9.81
N ASN A 105 20.02 -11.70 -10.00
CA ASN A 105 18.85 -12.51 -10.18
C ASN A 105 18.07 -12.74 -8.87
N GLY A 106 17.22 -11.82 -8.48
CA GLY A 106 16.20 -12.05 -7.46
C GLY A 106 16.52 -11.56 -6.04
N PHE A 107 15.93 -12.21 -5.06
CA PHE A 107 15.89 -11.78 -3.66
C PHE A 107 17.25 -11.61 -2.96
N ASP A 108 18.27 -12.27 -3.45
CA ASP A 108 19.63 -12.20 -2.86
C ASP A 108 20.22 -10.79 -2.91
N GLY A 109 19.83 -9.99 -3.89
CA GLY A 109 20.24 -8.60 -4.01
C GLY A 109 19.60 -7.66 -2.99
N LEU A 110 18.46 -8.02 -2.42
CA LEU A 110 17.77 -7.24 -1.39
C LEU A 110 18.43 -7.41 -0.01
N ILE A 111 19.06 -8.55 0.23
CA ILE A 111 19.66 -8.88 1.52
C ILE A 111 21.12 -8.42 1.60
N VAL A 112 21.83 -8.42 0.48
CA VAL A 112 23.28 -8.18 0.42
C VAL A 112 23.64 -6.99 -0.51
N GLY A 113 22.66 -6.27 -1.00
CA GLY A 113 22.87 -5.19 -1.95
C GLY A 113 23.77 -4.08 -1.39
N ALA A 114 24.84 -3.79 -2.11
CA ALA A 114 25.62 -2.61 -1.85
C ALA A 114 24.71 -1.37 -2.00
N ALA A 115 24.82 -0.42 -1.07
CA ALA A 115 24.17 0.88 -1.21
C ALA A 115 24.51 1.44 -2.59
N VAL A 116 23.49 1.85 -3.35
CA VAL A 116 23.72 2.38 -4.70
C VAL A 116 24.51 3.69 -4.55
N ALA A 117 25.78 3.64 -4.88
CA ALA A 117 26.63 4.81 -4.87
C ALA A 117 26.03 5.90 -5.78
N ASN A 118 26.07 7.17 -5.34
CA ASN A 118 25.58 8.37 -6.06
C ASN A 118 24.05 8.59 -6.10
N ARG A 119 23.27 8.04 -5.17
CA ARG A 119 21.88 8.50 -5.01
C ARG A 119 21.81 9.79 -4.18
N PRO A 120 20.83 10.66 -4.44
CA PRO A 120 20.61 11.84 -3.61
C PRO A 120 20.37 11.42 -2.16
N THR A 121 20.74 12.27 -1.23
CA THR A 121 20.53 12.07 0.21
C THR A 121 19.06 11.90 0.58
N GLN A 122 18.17 12.31 -0.31
CA GLN A 122 16.73 12.12 -0.20
C GLN A 122 16.19 11.65 -1.54
N TYR A 123 15.40 10.58 -1.52
CA TYR A 123 14.69 10.05 -2.69
C TYR A 123 13.19 10.04 -2.43
N CYS A 124 12.43 10.68 -3.31
CA CYS A 124 10.97 10.72 -3.22
C CYS A 124 10.35 9.68 -4.15
N VAL A 125 9.71 8.67 -3.57
CA VAL A 125 9.05 7.58 -4.30
C VAL A 125 7.75 8.02 -4.93
N THR A 126 7.01 8.91 -4.26
CA THR A 126 5.73 9.42 -4.74
C THR A 126 5.64 10.91 -4.48
N ARG A 127 5.17 11.66 -5.46
CA ARG A 127 5.01 13.11 -5.37
C ARG A 127 3.73 13.46 -4.60
N ARG A 128 3.75 14.62 -3.94
CA ARG A 128 2.65 15.16 -3.13
C ARG A 128 1.30 15.10 -3.85
N ASP A 129 1.23 15.46 -5.13
CA ASP A 129 -0.04 15.52 -5.86
C ASP A 129 -0.63 14.12 -6.10
N ASP A 130 0.20 13.13 -6.38
CA ASP A 130 -0.22 11.74 -6.50
C ASP A 130 -0.64 11.17 -5.13
N VAL A 131 0.10 11.51 -4.07
CA VAL A 131 -0.30 11.15 -2.69
C VAL A 131 -1.65 11.78 -2.35
N ARG A 132 -1.85 13.07 -2.66
CA ARG A 132 -3.11 13.78 -2.42
C ARG A 132 -4.26 13.08 -3.14
N TRP A 133 -4.08 12.78 -4.41
CA TRP A 133 -5.10 12.11 -5.21
C TRP A 133 -5.45 10.74 -4.60
N ILE A 134 -4.47 9.91 -4.24
CA ILE A 134 -4.71 8.61 -3.59
C ILE A 134 -5.46 8.79 -2.27
N VAL A 135 -5.06 9.75 -1.44
CA VAL A 135 -5.73 10.06 -0.17
C VAL A 135 -7.18 10.49 -0.39
N GLU A 136 -7.45 11.35 -1.36
CA GLU A 136 -8.79 11.82 -1.68
C GLU A 136 -9.70 10.71 -2.19
N MET A 137 -9.19 9.88 -3.08
CA MET A 137 -9.95 8.76 -3.65
C MET A 137 -10.23 7.65 -2.63
N THR A 138 -9.40 7.50 -1.61
CA THR A 138 -9.60 6.52 -0.52
C THR A 138 -10.47 7.03 0.63
N ARG A 139 -10.86 8.31 0.62
CA ARG A 139 -11.75 8.90 1.64
C ARG A 139 -13.19 8.42 1.55
N ALA A 140 -13.66 8.16 0.35
CA ALA A 140 -15.03 7.70 0.17
C ALA A 140 -15.15 6.28 0.76
N PRO A 141 -16.13 6.01 1.64
CA PRO A 141 -16.45 4.64 1.99
C PRO A 141 -16.84 3.91 0.71
N ILE A 142 -16.13 2.85 0.38
CA ILE A 142 -16.52 1.94 -0.69
C ILE A 142 -17.89 1.39 -0.26
N GLY A 143 -18.97 1.94 -0.83
CA GLY A 143 -20.32 1.41 -0.65
C GLY A 143 -21.20 2.07 0.40
N SER A 144 -21.42 3.38 0.33
CA SER A 144 -22.76 3.90 0.67
C SER A 144 -23.65 3.87 -0.58
N VAL A 145 -23.89 2.69 -1.11
CA VAL A 145 -25.05 2.50 -1.98
C VAL A 145 -26.25 2.55 -1.06
N SER A 146 -26.93 3.69 -1.07
CA SER A 146 -28.24 3.86 -0.47
C SER A 146 -29.14 2.71 -0.94
N ARG A 147 -29.66 1.93 0.01
CA ARG A 147 -30.76 1.03 -0.26
C ARG A 147 -32.03 1.83 -0.47
#